data_82339e7a4e9e25f060224f7dbeba07f1
#
_entry.id   82339e7a4e9e25f060224f7dbeba07f1
#
_cell.length_a   1.000
_cell.length_b   1.000
_cell.length_c   1.000
_cell.angle_alpha   90.00
_cell.angle_beta   90.00
_cell.angle_gamma   90.00
#
_symmetry.space_group_name_H-M   'P 1'
#
loop_
_entity.id
_entity.type
_entity.pdbx_description
1 polymer ?
#
loop_
_entity_poly.entity_id
_entity_poly.type
_entity_poly.pdbx_seq_one_letter_code
_entity_poly.pdbx_strand_id
1 'polypeptide(L)'
;MKSERRNGGAKRMWAATGIPSRRTGRWGCEKVFFLALAIGLVGLQDLGGAELQQHTLAAWETYFRLTERRITAELDDGHKFLVTDFLGDSDASSVRNLLQHGQVYVRKMKTLDATDQEIHVKDGMIHHWLGSIFVPGVKLDSLLEWLHDYDRHAQRFQEVEESRLIARNGNTFQIFLRLRRKKIITVYYNTEHTAVYRSHGPRRASSRSFATKIAELDHPGTPQEKEKPIGSDSGFLWRLNSYWRYQEEAGGVIVECESLSLSRDIPFGLGWLINGYVESVPRESLENTLTSIREGFQKARTAEQSSLPKQ
;
A
#
# COMPACT_ATOMS: atom_id res chain seq x y z
N MET A 1 -42.63 58.85 -14.04
CA MET A 1 -42.13 60.19 -14.40
C MET A 1 -40.76 59.98 -14.98
N LYS A 2 -40.69 60.04 -16.30
CA LYS A 2 -39.96 61.00 -17.14
C LYS A 2 -38.44 60.92 -16.88
N SER A 3 -37.52 60.78 -17.83
CA SER A 3 -37.49 60.86 -19.30
C SER A 3 -36.00 60.66 -19.64
N GLU A 4 -35.70 59.89 -20.70
CA GLU A 4 -35.25 60.34 -22.01
C GLU A 4 -34.06 61.33 -21.95
N ARG A 5 -33.05 61.26 -22.74
CA ARG A 5 -32.74 60.95 -24.16
C ARG A 5 -31.25 61.23 -24.39
N ARG A 6 -30.67 60.44 -25.26
CA ARG A 6 -30.16 60.72 -26.62
C ARG A 6 -28.80 61.34 -26.81
N ASN A 7 -28.02 60.61 -27.52
CA ASN A 7 -27.45 60.86 -28.87
C ASN A 7 -26.12 61.61 -28.97
N GLY A 8 -25.31 61.08 -29.81
CA GLY A 8 -24.34 61.87 -30.58
C GLY A 8 -23.06 61.09 -30.93
N GLY A 9 -23.07 60.50 -32.09
CA GLY A 9 -21.94 59.88 -32.73
C GLY A 9 -21.06 60.90 -33.44
N ALA A 10 -19.83 60.51 -33.68
CA ALA A 10 -19.05 60.97 -34.83
C ALA A 10 -17.91 59.98 -35.12
N LYS A 11 -17.94 59.51 -36.33
CA LYS A 11 -16.79 58.81 -36.98
C LYS A 11 -15.67 59.80 -37.24
N ARG A 12 -14.42 59.37 -37.04
CA ARG A 12 -13.31 59.74 -37.94
C ARG A 12 -12.22 58.67 -37.93
N MET A 13 -11.86 58.29 -39.15
CA MET A 13 -10.79 57.43 -39.59
C MET A 13 -9.41 58.10 -39.57
N TRP A 14 -8.40 57.32 -39.69
CA TRP A 14 -6.96 57.52 -40.00
C TRP A 14 -6.06 57.24 -38.77
N ALA A 15 -4.93 56.58 -38.81
CA ALA A 15 -4.09 55.98 -39.83
C ALA A 15 -3.17 54.93 -39.16
N ALA A 16 -2.65 54.00 -39.93
CA ALA A 16 -1.72 52.98 -39.51
C ALA A 16 -0.34 53.56 -39.20
N THR A 17 0.21 53.16 -38.04
CA THR A 17 1.68 53.17 -37.84
C THR A 17 2.06 51.84 -37.17
N GLY A 18 2.96 51.12 -37.88
CA GLY A 18 3.43 49.80 -37.48
C GLY A 18 4.22 49.80 -36.20
N ILE A 19 3.96 48.84 -35.35
CA ILE A 19 4.77 48.51 -34.18
C ILE A 19 5.47 47.19 -34.51
N PRO A 20 6.81 47.07 -34.33
CA PRO A 20 7.54 45.85 -34.67
C PRO A 20 7.19 44.73 -33.71
N SER A 21 6.91 43.56 -34.25
CA SER A 21 6.70 42.31 -33.51
C SER A 21 7.93 41.98 -32.68
N ARG A 22 7.85 42.15 -31.35
CA ARG A 22 8.78 41.51 -30.44
C ARG A 22 8.47 40.00 -30.45
N ARG A 23 9.30 39.21 -31.09
CA ARG A 23 9.46 37.79 -30.87
C ARG A 23 9.86 37.59 -29.39
N THR A 24 8.91 37.32 -28.54
CA THR A 24 9.20 36.77 -27.21
C THR A 24 9.62 35.31 -27.41
N GLY A 25 10.91 35.06 -27.26
CA GLY A 25 11.49 33.73 -27.30
C GLY A 25 10.88 32.86 -26.19
N ARG A 26 10.09 31.88 -26.58
CA ARG A 26 9.67 30.74 -25.76
C ARG A 26 10.84 29.78 -25.55
N TRP A 27 11.90 30.24 -24.90
CA TRP A 27 13.10 29.46 -24.62
C TRP A 27 13.50 29.58 -23.15
N GLY A 28 12.68 29.10 -22.24
CA GLY A 28 13.01 29.19 -20.82
C GLY A 28 12.41 28.08 -19.94
N CYS A 29 11.25 27.58 -20.27
CA CYS A 29 10.54 26.69 -19.37
C CYS A 29 10.88 25.20 -19.56
N GLU A 30 11.19 24.76 -20.79
CA GLU A 30 11.50 23.32 -21.00
C GLU A 30 12.89 22.93 -20.47
N LYS A 31 13.89 23.82 -20.54
CA LYS A 31 15.24 23.50 -20.05
C LYS A 31 15.32 23.45 -18.52
N VAL A 32 14.49 24.23 -17.82
CA VAL A 32 14.44 24.20 -16.35
C VAL A 32 13.73 22.93 -15.87
N PHE A 33 12.71 22.47 -16.59
CA PHE A 33 11.99 21.24 -16.24
C PHE A 33 12.85 19.98 -16.48
N PHE A 34 13.64 19.95 -17.57
CA PHE A 34 14.59 18.87 -17.85
C PHE A 34 15.78 18.87 -16.88
N LEU A 35 16.22 20.03 -16.42
CA LEU A 35 17.31 20.14 -15.44
C LEU A 35 16.88 19.66 -14.06
N ALA A 36 15.67 19.99 -13.63
CA ALA A 36 15.09 19.52 -12.35
C ALA A 36 14.83 18.00 -12.38
N LEU A 37 14.41 17.44 -13.52
CA LEU A 37 14.22 16.00 -13.68
C LEU A 37 15.57 15.25 -13.74
N ALA A 38 16.60 15.84 -14.36
CA ALA A 38 17.95 15.27 -14.41
C ALA A 38 18.64 15.29 -13.04
N ILE A 39 18.46 16.34 -12.25
CA ILE A 39 19.00 16.41 -10.87
C ILE A 39 18.29 15.40 -9.96
N GLY A 40 16.98 15.18 -10.15
CA GLY A 40 16.24 14.14 -9.43
C GLY A 40 16.69 12.71 -9.78
N LEU A 41 17.05 12.46 -11.04
CA LEU A 41 17.54 11.15 -11.52
C LEU A 41 19.00 10.89 -11.12
N VAL A 42 19.87 11.90 -11.15
CA VAL A 42 21.27 11.78 -10.71
C VAL A 42 21.36 11.59 -9.20
N GLY A 43 20.50 12.28 -8.41
CA GLY A 43 20.43 12.10 -6.97
C GLY A 43 19.91 10.73 -6.51
N LEU A 44 19.19 10.00 -7.38
CA LEU A 44 18.70 8.64 -7.09
C LEU A 44 19.70 7.53 -7.47
N GLN A 45 20.66 7.82 -8.37
CA GLN A 45 21.68 6.85 -8.78
C GLN A 45 22.88 6.77 -7.83
N ASP A 46 23.13 7.83 -7.05
CA ASP A 46 24.24 7.92 -6.09
C ASP A 46 23.84 7.66 -4.64
N LEU A 47 22.63 7.12 -4.40
CA LEU A 47 22.24 6.60 -3.09
C LEU A 47 22.99 5.28 -2.90
N GLY A 48 24.22 5.35 -2.42
CA GLY A 48 24.97 4.19 -1.95
C GLY A 48 24.08 3.26 -1.13
N GLY A 49 24.34 1.96 -1.17
CA GLY A 49 23.52 0.96 -0.49
C GLY A 49 23.14 1.41 0.93
N ALA A 50 21.85 1.28 1.27
CA ALA A 50 21.35 1.67 2.58
C ALA A 50 21.56 0.53 3.56
N GLU A 51 22.45 0.72 4.52
CA GLU A 51 22.68 -0.27 5.55
C GLU A 51 21.68 -0.12 6.70
N LEU A 52 20.99 -1.21 7.06
CA LEU A 52 20.11 -1.26 8.22
C LEU A 52 20.93 -1.24 9.52
N GLN A 53 20.87 -0.12 10.21
CA GLN A 53 21.64 0.11 11.43
C GLN A 53 21.06 -0.63 12.64
N GLN A 54 21.92 -1.00 13.61
CA GLN A 54 21.49 -1.75 14.81
C GLN A 54 20.48 -0.97 15.67
N HIS A 55 20.64 0.34 15.79
CA HIS A 55 19.68 1.16 16.54
C HIS A 55 18.31 1.26 15.83
N THR A 56 18.27 1.28 14.50
CA THR A 56 17.04 1.23 13.70
C THR A 56 16.34 -0.11 13.93
N LEU A 57 17.10 -1.20 13.91
CA LEU A 57 16.57 -2.53 14.17
C LEU A 57 16.04 -2.66 15.61
N ALA A 58 16.71 -2.13 16.62
CA ALA A 58 16.26 -2.14 18.00
C ALA A 58 14.94 -1.36 18.20
N ALA A 59 14.81 -0.22 17.54
CA ALA A 59 13.56 0.56 17.55
C ALA A 59 12.41 -0.20 16.86
N TRP A 60 12.68 -0.83 15.71
CA TRP A 60 11.73 -1.72 15.03
C TRP A 60 11.27 -2.86 15.93
N GLU A 61 12.19 -3.57 16.58
CA GLU A 61 11.89 -4.68 17.48
C GLU A 61 11.02 -4.25 18.67
N THR A 62 11.25 -3.06 19.19
CA THR A 62 10.43 -2.48 20.27
C THR A 62 9.03 -2.18 19.78
N TYR A 63 8.89 -1.50 18.65
CA TYR A 63 7.61 -1.17 18.02
C TYR A 63 6.81 -2.43 17.69
N PHE A 64 7.46 -3.38 17.05
CA PHE A 64 6.90 -4.66 16.66
C PHE A 64 6.35 -5.44 17.86
N ARG A 65 7.13 -5.61 18.93
CA ARG A 65 6.69 -6.33 20.15
C ARG A 65 5.51 -5.68 20.86
N LEU A 66 5.44 -4.35 20.88
CA LEU A 66 4.31 -3.63 21.44
C LEU A 66 3.05 -3.79 20.57
N THR A 67 3.21 -3.73 19.26
CA THR A 67 2.12 -4.01 18.31
C THR A 67 1.58 -5.43 18.48
N GLU A 68 2.47 -6.44 18.57
CA GLU A 68 2.10 -7.83 18.78
C GLU A 68 1.34 -8.05 20.12
N ARG A 69 1.76 -7.38 21.19
CA ARG A 69 1.04 -7.44 22.47
C ARG A 69 -0.40 -6.92 22.35
N ARG A 70 -0.58 -5.78 21.69
CA ARG A 70 -1.91 -5.23 21.45
C ARG A 70 -2.75 -6.19 20.61
N ILE A 71 -2.22 -6.68 19.50
CA ILE A 71 -2.92 -7.63 18.60
C ILE A 71 -3.33 -8.90 19.37
N THR A 72 -2.45 -9.42 20.23
CA THR A 72 -2.77 -10.60 21.03
C THR A 72 -3.91 -10.31 22.02
N ALA A 73 -3.84 -9.19 22.72
CA ALA A 73 -4.91 -8.79 23.66
C ALA A 73 -6.26 -8.59 22.94
N GLU A 74 -6.26 -8.00 21.75
CA GLU A 74 -7.47 -7.83 20.94
C GLU A 74 -8.04 -9.16 20.42
N LEU A 75 -7.18 -10.12 20.02
CA LEU A 75 -7.62 -11.44 19.57
C LEU A 75 -8.12 -12.34 20.72
N ASP A 76 -7.72 -12.06 21.94
CA ASP A 76 -8.17 -12.76 23.15
C ASP A 76 -9.44 -12.11 23.75
N ASP A 77 -9.93 -10.99 23.20
CA ASP A 77 -11.22 -10.39 23.56
C ASP A 77 -12.37 -11.30 23.14
N GLY A 78 -13.27 -11.61 24.07
CA GLY A 78 -14.38 -12.53 23.81
C GLY A 78 -15.50 -11.94 22.95
N HIS A 79 -15.59 -10.62 22.80
CA HIS A 79 -16.68 -9.91 22.11
C HIS A 79 -16.25 -9.26 20.81
N LYS A 80 -15.15 -8.54 20.81
CA LYS A 80 -14.58 -7.84 19.67
C LYS A 80 -13.58 -8.74 18.95
N PHE A 81 -13.42 -8.52 17.63
CA PHE A 81 -12.48 -9.34 16.87
C PHE A 81 -11.73 -8.54 15.79
N LEU A 82 -12.45 -7.75 15.01
CA LEU A 82 -11.83 -6.89 13.99
C LEU A 82 -11.12 -5.72 14.67
N VAL A 83 -10.03 -5.21 14.07
CA VAL A 83 -9.36 -4.01 14.58
C VAL A 83 -10.33 -2.83 14.63
N THR A 84 -11.23 -2.75 13.65
CA THR A 84 -12.27 -1.72 13.58
C THR A 84 -13.31 -1.84 14.67
N ASP A 85 -13.50 -3.00 15.33
CA ASP A 85 -14.41 -3.16 16.48
C ASP A 85 -13.89 -2.43 17.73
N PHE A 86 -12.59 -2.12 17.79
CA PHE A 86 -11.95 -1.40 18.90
C PHE A 86 -11.95 0.12 18.72
N LEU A 87 -12.52 0.61 17.64
CA LEU A 87 -12.83 2.04 17.48
C LEU A 87 -14.01 2.42 18.39
N GLY A 88 -14.22 3.73 18.61
CA GLY A 88 -15.44 4.20 19.25
C GLY A 88 -16.69 3.74 18.46
N ASP A 89 -17.81 3.53 19.13
CA ASP A 89 -19.00 2.91 18.53
C ASP A 89 -19.52 3.63 17.28
N SER A 90 -19.47 4.96 17.23
CA SER A 90 -19.83 5.75 16.05
C SER A 90 -18.89 5.50 14.86
N ASP A 91 -17.59 5.39 15.14
CA ASP A 91 -16.57 5.17 14.13
C ASP A 91 -16.64 3.75 13.57
N ALA A 92 -16.80 2.75 14.47
CA ALA A 92 -16.97 1.36 14.08
C ALA A 92 -18.21 1.18 13.18
N SER A 93 -19.34 1.81 13.54
CA SER A 93 -20.57 1.77 12.74
C SER A 93 -20.39 2.46 11.39
N SER A 94 -19.71 3.59 11.36
CA SER A 94 -19.41 4.33 10.13
C SER A 94 -18.51 3.50 9.18
N VAL A 95 -17.48 2.84 9.72
CA VAL A 95 -16.62 1.96 8.94
C VAL A 95 -17.41 0.78 8.38
N ARG A 96 -18.24 0.11 9.17
CA ARG A 96 -19.09 -1.00 8.68
C ARG A 96 -20.00 -0.54 7.52
N ASN A 97 -20.63 0.60 7.65
CA ASN A 97 -21.49 1.18 6.60
C ASN A 97 -20.68 1.40 5.32
N LEU A 98 -19.50 2.00 5.42
CA LEU A 98 -18.58 2.23 4.30
C LEU A 98 -18.21 0.93 3.59
N LEU A 99 -17.86 -0.12 4.35
CA LEU A 99 -17.51 -1.43 3.82
C LEU A 99 -18.69 -2.11 3.10
N GLN A 100 -19.91 -2.04 3.67
CA GLN A 100 -21.12 -2.58 3.07
C GLN A 100 -21.48 -1.90 1.74
N HIS A 101 -21.12 -0.62 1.59
CA HIS A 101 -21.24 0.11 0.30
C HIS A 101 -20.09 -0.16 -0.67
N GLY A 102 -19.25 -1.16 -0.41
CA GLY A 102 -18.20 -1.61 -1.31
C GLY A 102 -16.95 -0.71 -1.32
N GLN A 103 -16.79 0.17 -0.35
CA GLN A 103 -15.62 1.01 -0.23
C GLN A 103 -14.50 0.27 0.51
N VAL A 104 -13.25 0.71 0.32
CA VAL A 104 -12.08 0.27 1.08
C VAL A 104 -11.84 1.28 2.19
N TYR A 105 -11.73 0.80 3.42
CA TYR A 105 -11.29 1.63 4.53
C TYR A 105 -9.78 1.48 4.72
N VAL A 106 -9.04 2.59 4.78
CA VAL A 106 -7.60 2.57 5.09
C VAL A 106 -7.28 3.66 6.10
N ARG A 107 -6.52 3.30 7.11
CA ARG A 107 -6.12 4.19 8.20
C ARG A 107 -4.64 4.00 8.53
N LYS A 108 -3.91 5.12 8.72
CA LYS A 108 -2.59 5.09 9.33
C LYS A 108 -2.71 4.71 10.80
N MET A 109 -1.91 3.75 11.21
CA MET A 109 -1.82 3.29 12.59
C MET A 109 -0.56 3.81 13.25
N LYS A 110 -0.50 3.74 14.57
CA LYS A 110 0.72 3.96 15.35
C LYS A 110 0.70 3.13 16.62
N THR A 111 1.88 2.74 17.04
CA THR A 111 2.11 2.08 18.33
C THR A 111 2.91 3.03 19.20
N LEU A 112 2.42 3.28 20.40
CA LEU A 112 3.08 4.13 21.41
C LEU A 112 3.86 3.25 22.38
N ASP A 113 4.83 3.83 23.06
CA ASP A 113 5.56 3.17 24.13
C ASP A 113 4.73 3.15 25.47
N ALA A 114 5.32 2.65 26.51
CA ALA A 114 4.65 2.55 27.82
C ALA A 114 4.36 3.91 28.48
N THR A 115 4.87 5.01 27.93
CA THR A 115 4.65 6.39 28.38
C THR A 115 3.77 7.19 27.42
N ASP A 116 3.04 6.50 26.52
CA ASP A 116 2.20 7.08 25.47
C ASP A 116 2.96 7.99 24.50
N GLN A 117 4.27 7.77 24.32
CA GLN A 117 5.10 8.51 23.39
C GLN A 117 5.34 7.73 22.10
N GLU A 118 5.52 8.45 21.00
CA GLU A 118 5.90 7.85 19.71
C GLU A 118 7.30 7.25 19.79
N ILE A 119 7.46 6.04 19.28
CA ILE A 119 8.74 5.35 19.22
C ILE A 119 9.53 5.95 18.06
N HIS A 120 10.58 6.70 18.40
CA HIS A 120 11.46 7.29 17.39
C HIS A 120 12.36 6.22 16.75
N VAL A 121 12.34 6.16 15.42
CA VAL A 121 13.16 5.25 14.62
C VAL A 121 14.21 6.05 13.88
N LYS A 122 15.41 6.12 14.45
CA LYS A 122 16.53 6.83 13.83
C LYS A 122 17.00 6.07 12.59
N ASP A 123 17.30 6.78 11.50
CA ASP A 123 17.79 6.27 10.22
C ASP A 123 16.85 5.27 9.53
N GLY A 124 15.57 5.27 9.93
CA GLY A 124 14.53 4.44 9.37
C GLY A 124 13.15 5.02 9.55
N MET A 125 12.19 4.47 8.83
CA MET A 125 10.78 4.86 8.90
C MET A 125 9.88 3.63 9.01
N ILE A 126 9.01 3.62 10.01
CA ILE A 126 7.97 2.60 10.17
C ILE A 126 6.70 3.06 9.44
N HIS A 127 6.20 2.19 8.57
CA HIS A 127 4.93 2.33 7.91
C HIS A 127 3.95 1.35 8.54
N HIS A 128 2.91 1.87 9.19
CA HIS A 128 1.93 1.09 9.90
C HIS A 128 0.52 1.50 9.42
N TRP A 129 -0.16 0.57 8.74
CA TRP A 129 -1.44 0.83 8.10
C TRP A 129 -2.44 -0.29 8.39
N LEU A 130 -3.67 0.08 8.64
CA LEU A 130 -4.82 -0.82 8.67
C LEU A 130 -5.63 -0.60 7.40
N GLY A 131 -5.98 -1.69 6.73
CA GLY A 131 -6.95 -1.69 5.63
C GLY A 131 -8.07 -2.68 5.91
N SER A 132 -9.28 -2.38 5.47
CA SER A 132 -10.45 -3.25 5.62
C SER A 132 -11.33 -3.21 4.39
N ILE A 133 -11.89 -4.36 4.00
CA ILE A 133 -12.88 -4.51 2.93
C ILE A 133 -13.97 -5.49 3.34
N PHE A 134 -15.12 -5.39 2.68
CA PHE A 134 -16.15 -6.43 2.65
C PHE A 134 -16.09 -7.19 1.33
N VAL A 135 -16.07 -8.52 1.40
CA VAL A 135 -16.10 -9.43 0.24
C VAL A 135 -17.49 -10.08 0.20
N PRO A 136 -18.41 -9.61 -0.69
CA PRO A 136 -19.78 -10.07 -0.69
C PRO A 136 -19.93 -11.49 -1.28
N GLY A 137 -20.87 -12.25 -0.72
CA GLY A 137 -21.29 -13.55 -1.24
C GLY A 137 -20.28 -14.67 -1.08
N VAL A 138 -19.27 -14.51 -0.20
CA VAL A 138 -18.26 -15.52 0.09
C VAL A 138 -18.42 -16.04 1.52
N LYS A 139 -18.08 -17.31 1.76
CA LYS A 139 -17.96 -17.92 3.06
C LYS A 139 -16.50 -17.86 3.53
N LEU A 140 -16.30 -17.88 4.86
CA LEU A 140 -14.96 -17.82 5.43
C LEU A 140 -14.06 -18.96 4.93
N ASP A 141 -14.55 -20.18 4.91
CA ASP A 141 -13.76 -21.34 4.48
C ASP A 141 -13.31 -21.20 3.02
N SER A 142 -14.22 -20.79 2.11
CA SER A 142 -13.89 -20.57 0.71
C SER A 142 -12.87 -19.43 0.51
N LEU A 143 -12.97 -18.37 1.33
CA LEU A 143 -11.99 -17.29 1.32
C LEU A 143 -10.61 -17.78 1.75
N LEU A 144 -10.54 -18.55 2.84
CA LEU A 144 -9.28 -19.09 3.35
C LEU A 144 -8.66 -20.09 2.38
N GLU A 145 -9.46 -20.97 1.78
CA GLU A 145 -9.00 -21.89 0.75
C GLU A 145 -8.37 -21.14 -0.44
N TRP A 146 -9.03 -20.09 -0.91
CA TRP A 146 -8.51 -19.25 -1.99
C TRP A 146 -7.20 -18.53 -1.59
N LEU A 147 -7.08 -18.05 -0.35
CA LEU A 147 -5.85 -17.42 0.16
C LEU A 147 -4.72 -18.42 0.39
N HIS A 148 -5.02 -19.68 0.71
CA HIS A 148 -4.00 -20.72 0.90
C HIS A 148 -3.40 -21.25 -0.40
N ASP A 149 -4.03 -20.96 -1.54
CA ASP A 149 -3.54 -21.34 -2.86
C ASP A 149 -2.46 -20.34 -3.34
N TYR A 150 -1.32 -20.39 -2.65
CA TYR A 150 -0.20 -19.47 -2.85
C TYR A 150 0.42 -19.57 -4.25
N ASP A 151 0.34 -20.72 -4.92
CA ASP A 151 0.88 -20.90 -6.27
C ASP A 151 0.15 -20.05 -7.31
N ARG A 152 -1.05 -19.55 -6.98
CA ARG A 152 -1.84 -18.68 -7.86
C ARG A 152 -1.83 -17.21 -7.47
N HIS A 153 -1.10 -16.80 -6.43
CA HIS A 153 -1.08 -15.40 -6.00
C HIS A 153 -0.58 -14.44 -7.09
N ALA A 154 0.36 -14.87 -7.93
CA ALA A 154 0.83 -14.07 -9.07
C ALA A 154 -0.28 -13.74 -10.09
N GLN A 155 -1.32 -14.57 -10.18
CA GLN A 155 -2.48 -14.33 -11.06
C GLN A 155 -3.57 -13.48 -10.39
N ARG A 156 -3.51 -13.32 -9.06
CA ARG A 156 -4.56 -12.73 -8.23
C ARG A 156 -4.20 -11.35 -7.69
N PHE A 157 -2.92 -11.10 -7.45
CA PHE A 157 -2.43 -9.86 -6.83
C PHE A 157 -1.54 -9.08 -7.78
N GLN A 158 -1.89 -7.82 -8.02
CA GLN A 158 -1.24 -6.95 -9.02
C GLN A 158 0.27 -6.74 -8.79
N GLU A 159 0.70 -6.79 -7.54
CA GLU A 159 2.10 -6.53 -7.17
C GLU A 159 2.93 -7.80 -7.01
N VAL A 160 2.34 -8.97 -7.26
CA VAL A 160 3.00 -10.28 -7.20
C VAL A 160 3.25 -10.78 -8.62
N GLU A 161 4.51 -10.90 -9.02
CA GLU A 161 4.89 -11.41 -10.35
C GLU A 161 5.11 -12.92 -10.35
N GLU A 162 5.61 -13.46 -9.27
CA GLU A 162 5.80 -14.88 -9.07
C GLU A 162 5.41 -15.25 -7.64
N SER A 163 4.81 -16.39 -7.48
CA SER A 163 4.41 -16.92 -6.17
C SER A 163 4.49 -18.43 -6.17
N ARG A 164 4.90 -18.98 -5.04
CA ARG A 164 4.87 -20.44 -4.84
C ARG A 164 4.83 -20.79 -3.36
N LEU A 165 4.19 -21.89 -3.07
CA LEU A 165 4.25 -22.54 -1.77
C LEU A 165 5.59 -23.29 -1.66
N ILE A 166 6.43 -22.93 -0.68
CA ILE A 166 7.70 -23.62 -0.41
C ILE A 166 7.43 -24.87 0.43
N ALA A 167 6.68 -24.69 1.54
CA ALA A 167 6.35 -25.78 2.45
C ALA A 167 5.06 -25.46 3.24
N ARG A 168 4.37 -26.50 3.69
CA ARG A 168 3.22 -26.41 4.57
C ARG A 168 3.34 -27.41 5.72
N ASN A 169 3.12 -26.92 6.94
CA ASN A 169 2.99 -27.76 8.11
C ASN A 169 1.74 -27.33 8.91
N GLY A 170 0.66 -28.09 8.79
CA GLY A 170 -0.64 -27.73 9.35
C GLY A 170 -1.12 -26.38 8.85
N ASN A 171 -1.22 -25.42 9.77
CA ASN A 171 -1.64 -24.04 9.51
C ASN A 171 -0.47 -23.07 9.28
N THR A 172 0.74 -23.58 9.16
CA THR A 172 1.95 -22.80 8.87
C THR A 172 2.36 -23.00 7.43
N PHE A 173 2.53 -21.91 6.70
CA PHE A 173 2.91 -21.89 5.30
C PHE A 173 4.23 -21.12 5.15
N GLN A 174 5.18 -21.72 4.43
CA GLN A 174 6.37 -21.03 3.94
C GLN A 174 6.15 -20.72 2.46
N ILE A 175 6.27 -19.44 2.09
CA ILE A 175 5.89 -18.96 0.77
C ILE A 175 6.99 -18.08 0.20
N PHE A 176 7.17 -18.20 -1.11
CA PHE A 176 7.99 -17.28 -1.90
C PHE A 176 7.08 -16.36 -2.68
N LEU A 177 7.41 -15.05 -2.67
CA LEU A 177 6.78 -14.05 -3.51
C LEU A 177 7.86 -13.21 -4.20
N ARG A 178 7.74 -13.07 -5.51
CA ARG A 178 8.44 -12.02 -6.25
C ARG A 178 7.52 -10.82 -6.33
N LEU A 179 7.87 -9.77 -5.62
CA LEU A 179 7.10 -8.54 -5.57
C LEU A 179 7.62 -7.53 -6.59
N ARG A 180 6.71 -6.85 -7.27
CA ARG A 180 7.01 -5.72 -8.13
C ARG A 180 6.25 -4.49 -7.67
N ARG A 181 6.98 -3.46 -7.30
CA ARG A 181 6.40 -2.16 -6.99
C ARG A 181 6.80 -1.12 -8.03
N LYS A 182 5.81 -0.58 -8.73
CA LYS A 182 5.98 0.49 -9.71
C LYS A 182 5.36 1.78 -9.20
N LYS A 183 6.17 2.81 -9.03
CA LYS A 183 5.73 4.17 -8.72
C LYS A 183 6.49 5.15 -9.62
N ILE A 184 7.45 5.93 -9.10
CA ILE A 184 8.38 6.74 -9.88
C ILE A 184 9.43 5.85 -10.54
N ILE A 185 9.95 4.90 -9.77
CA ILE A 185 10.82 3.81 -10.22
C ILE A 185 10.12 2.48 -10.02
N THR A 186 10.62 1.46 -10.69
CA THR A 186 10.16 0.09 -10.47
C THR A 186 11.22 -0.66 -9.68
N VAL A 187 10.81 -1.27 -8.56
CA VAL A 187 11.68 -2.08 -7.71
C VAL A 187 11.10 -3.48 -7.62
N TYR A 188 11.99 -4.47 -7.64
CA TYR A 188 11.64 -5.89 -7.53
C TYR A 188 12.30 -6.48 -6.31
N TYR A 189 11.57 -7.36 -5.62
CA TYR A 189 12.05 -8.09 -4.45
C TYR A 189 11.74 -9.56 -4.58
N ASN A 190 12.71 -10.41 -4.30
CA ASN A 190 12.45 -11.79 -3.89
C ASN A 190 12.23 -11.80 -2.38
N THR A 191 11.08 -12.33 -1.97
CA THR A 191 10.74 -12.39 -0.55
C THR A 191 10.32 -13.81 -0.16
N GLU A 192 10.69 -14.21 1.06
CA GLU A 192 10.18 -15.42 1.68
C GLU A 192 9.42 -15.05 2.94
N HIS A 193 8.31 -15.71 3.18
CA HIS A 193 7.44 -15.42 4.30
C HIS A 193 7.08 -16.70 5.05
N THR A 194 6.89 -16.58 6.35
CA THR A 194 6.19 -17.56 7.15
C THR A 194 4.83 -17.00 7.54
N ALA A 195 3.75 -17.63 7.08
CA ALA A 195 2.39 -17.28 7.42
C ALA A 195 1.77 -18.36 8.33
N VAL A 196 1.16 -17.94 9.43
CA VAL A 196 0.52 -18.83 10.40
C VAL A 196 -0.95 -18.44 10.56
N TYR A 197 -1.84 -19.38 10.31
CA TYR A 197 -3.29 -19.19 10.43
C TYR A 197 -3.81 -19.77 11.73
N ARG A 198 -4.83 -19.12 12.33
CA ARG A 198 -5.51 -19.55 13.54
C ARG A 198 -7.02 -19.38 13.36
N SER A 199 -7.77 -20.43 13.68
CA SER A 199 -9.24 -20.36 13.78
C SER A 199 -9.63 -19.79 15.15
N HIS A 200 -10.67 -18.96 15.17
CA HIS A 200 -11.31 -18.41 16.36
C HIS A 200 -12.81 -18.78 16.39
N GLY A 201 -13.11 -19.98 15.93
CA GLY A 201 -14.47 -20.51 15.78
C GLY A 201 -14.94 -20.53 14.32
N PRO A 202 -16.21 -20.86 14.06
CA PRO A 202 -16.68 -21.17 12.70
C PRO A 202 -16.77 -19.95 11.78
N ARG A 203 -16.73 -18.73 12.33
CA ARG A 203 -16.94 -17.49 11.59
C ARG A 203 -15.77 -16.51 11.69
N ARG A 204 -14.70 -16.87 12.37
CA ARG A 204 -13.55 -15.98 12.61
C ARG A 204 -12.25 -16.72 12.42
N ALA A 205 -11.32 -16.11 11.72
CA ALA A 205 -9.94 -16.57 11.58
C ALA A 205 -8.99 -15.39 11.58
N SER A 206 -7.75 -15.64 11.97
CA SER A 206 -6.66 -14.68 11.83
C SER A 206 -5.46 -15.32 11.17
N SER A 207 -4.58 -14.52 10.59
CA SER A 207 -3.24 -14.96 10.23
C SER A 207 -2.21 -13.87 10.50
N ARG A 208 -0.98 -14.30 10.73
CA ARG A 208 0.20 -13.43 10.80
C ARG A 208 1.23 -13.94 9.81
N SER A 209 1.82 -13.02 9.06
CA SER A 209 2.85 -13.30 8.08
C SER A 209 4.06 -12.42 8.32
N PHE A 210 5.23 -13.03 8.40
CA PHE A 210 6.51 -12.35 8.57
C PHE A 210 7.41 -12.66 7.39
N ALA A 211 7.98 -11.61 6.79
CA ALA A 211 9.04 -11.80 5.82
C ALA A 211 10.31 -12.30 6.53
N THR A 212 10.72 -13.51 6.20
CA THR A 212 11.96 -14.13 6.69
C THR A 212 13.15 -13.79 5.79
N LYS A 213 12.88 -13.42 4.53
CA LYS A 213 13.85 -12.90 3.57
C LYS A 213 13.23 -11.76 2.78
N ILE A 214 14.00 -10.70 2.55
CA ILE A 214 13.69 -9.62 1.60
C ILE A 214 14.99 -9.32 0.86
N ALA A 215 15.01 -9.53 -0.46
CA ALA A 215 16.17 -9.26 -1.30
C ALA A 215 15.75 -8.41 -2.51
N GLU A 216 16.25 -7.20 -2.62
CA GLU A 216 16.06 -6.33 -3.78
C GLU A 216 16.83 -6.91 -4.98
N LEU A 217 16.20 -6.87 -6.17
CA LEU A 217 16.81 -7.38 -7.38
C LEU A 217 17.57 -6.29 -8.14
N ASP A 218 18.74 -6.66 -8.61
CA ASP A 218 19.52 -5.92 -9.56
C ASP A 218 19.29 -6.49 -10.97
N HIS A 219 19.13 -5.63 -11.98
CA HIS A 219 18.85 -5.99 -13.37
C HIS A 219 17.66 -6.97 -13.56
N PRO A 220 16.49 -6.72 -12.95
CA PRO A 220 15.36 -7.66 -12.99
C PRO A 220 14.88 -7.93 -14.42
N GLY A 221 14.58 -9.20 -14.73
CA GLY A 221 14.12 -9.65 -16.04
C GLY A 221 15.20 -9.75 -17.11
N THR A 222 16.48 -9.64 -16.75
CA THR A 222 17.62 -9.78 -17.65
C THR A 222 18.49 -10.99 -17.32
N PRO A 223 19.37 -11.46 -18.23
CA PRO A 223 20.33 -12.53 -17.90
C PRO A 223 21.30 -12.19 -16.76
N GLN A 224 21.43 -10.91 -16.41
CA GLN A 224 22.29 -10.42 -15.32
C GLN A 224 21.54 -10.25 -14.00
N GLU A 225 20.29 -10.68 -13.96
CA GLU A 225 19.46 -10.59 -12.74
C GLU A 225 20.14 -11.30 -11.57
N LYS A 226 20.22 -10.60 -10.43
CA LYS A 226 20.72 -11.13 -9.18
C LYS A 226 20.11 -10.41 -7.99
N GLU A 227 20.08 -11.07 -6.86
CA GLU A 227 19.76 -10.43 -5.59
C GLU A 227 20.92 -9.52 -5.17
N LYS A 228 20.60 -8.29 -4.75
CA LYS A 228 21.60 -7.39 -4.19
C LYS A 228 22.14 -7.95 -2.88
N PRO A 229 23.44 -7.78 -2.59
CA PRO A 229 23.99 -8.13 -1.28
C PRO A 229 23.30 -7.39 -0.14
N ILE A 230 23.23 -8.00 1.02
CA ILE A 230 22.72 -7.35 2.25
C ILE A 230 23.52 -6.05 2.50
N GLY A 231 22.81 -4.95 2.77
CA GLY A 231 23.39 -3.62 2.96
C GLY A 231 23.70 -2.86 1.66
N SER A 232 23.48 -3.47 0.51
CA SER A 232 23.65 -2.83 -0.82
C SER A 232 22.31 -2.54 -1.52
N ASP A 233 21.18 -2.80 -0.83
CA ASP A 233 19.85 -2.48 -1.33
C ASP A 233 19.54 -0.98 -1.21
N SER A 234 18.44 -0.56 -1.85
CA SER A 234 18.01 0.85 -1.82
C SER A 234 17.34 1.25 -0.50
N GLY A 235 17.10 0.30 0.41
CA GLY A 235 16.47 0.54 1.71
C GLY A 235 14.98 0.84 1.66
N PHE A 236 14.30 0.61 0.55
CA PHE A 236 12.86 0.89 0.45
C PHE A 236 11.99 -0.12 1.20
N LEU A 237 12.51 -1.32 1.47
CA LEU A 237 11.81 -2.34 2.24
C LEU A 237 12.83 -3.25 2.96
N TRP A 238 12.98 -3.10 4.28
CA TRP A 238 13.85 -3.92 5.10
C TRP A 238 13.12 -4.97 5.92
N ARG A 239 11.86 -4.66 6.33
CA ARG A 239 10.99 -5.56 7.11
C ARG A 239 9.57 -5.44 6.60
N LEU A 240 8.84 -6.54 6.65
CA LEU A 240 7.43 -6.60 6.29
C LEU A 240 6.72 -7.66 7.12
N ASN A 241 5.77 -7.23 7.93
CA ASN A 241 4.87 -8.07 8.69
C ASN A 241 3.43 -7.70 8.32
N SER A 242 2.55 -8.68 8.28
CA SER A 242 1.13 -8.44 8.09
C SER A 242 0.29 -9.31 9.02
N TYR A 243 -0.76 -8.73 9.56
CA TYR A 243 -1.69 -9.35 10.48
C TYR A 243 -3.07 -9.25 9.88
N TRP A 244 -3.68 -10.40 9.66
CA TRP A 244 -4.97 -10.49 8.99
C TRP A 244 -6.04 -10.97 9.95
N ARG A 245 -7.24 -10.41 9.80
CA ARG A 245 -8.45 -10.85 10.48
C ARG A 245 -9.56 -11.03 9.46
N TYR A 246 -10.27 -12.13 9.61
CA TYR A 246 -11.34 -12.53 8.71
C TYR A 246 -12.57 -12.81 9.55
N GLN A 247 -13.67 -12.11 9.30
CA GLN A 247 -14.93 -12.33 10.02
C GLN A 247 -16.07 -12.50 9.04
N GLU A 248 -16.70 -13.68 9.10
CA GLU A 248 -17.91 -13.95 8.32
C GLU A 248 -19.10 -13.23 8.94
N GLU A 249 -19.81 -12.45 8.16
CA GLU A 249 -21.02 -11.75 8.51
C GLU A 249 -22.18 -12.13 7.57
N ALA A 250 -23.37 -11.54 7.79
CA ALA A 250 -24.47 -11.70 6.86
C ALA A 250 -24.09 -11.19 5.48
N GLY A 251 -24.10 -12.09 4.51
CA GLY A 251 -23.85 -11.77 3.09
C GLY A 251 -22.40 -11.76 2.64
N GLY A 252 -21.40 -12.09 3.49
CA GLY A 252 -20.00 -12.15 3.06
C GLY A 252 -18.99 -12.19 4.20
N VAL A 253 -17.76 -11.78 3.91
CA VAL A 253 -16.65 -11.74 4.88
C VAL A 253 -16.03 -10.35 4.92
N ILE A 254 -15.86 -9.81 6.12
CA ILE A 254 -14.98 -8.66 6.33
C ILE A 254 -13.55 -9.18 6.44
N VAL A 255 -12.65 -8.58 5.68
CA VAL A 255 -11.21 -8.86 5.67
C VAL A 255 -10.47 -7.62 6.11
N GLU A 256 -9.68 -7.72 7.16
CA GLU A 256 -8.78 -6.68 7.62
C GLU A 256 -7.33 -7.13 7.49
N CYS A 257 -6.48 -6.20 7.10
CA CYS A 257 -5.04 -6.37 7.10
C CYS A 257 -4.37 -5.18 7.80
N GLU A 258 -3.65 -5.47 8.86
CA GLU A 258 -2.74 -4.52 9.49
C GLU A 258 -1.33 -4.81 8.98
N SER A 259 -0.78 -3.87 8.21
CA SER A 259 0.53 -3.99 7.57
C SER A 259 1.55 -3.12 8.31
N LEU A 260 2.67 -3.73 8.66
CA LEU A 260 3.79 -3.10 9.35
C LEU A 260 5.07 -3.32 8.56
N SER A 261 5.69 -2.25 8.07
CA SER A 261 6.95 -2.33 7.33
C SER A 261 7.96 -1.30 7.79
N LEU A 262 9.22 -1.59 7.54
CA LEU A 262 10.37 -0.73 7.82
C LEU A 262 11.11 -0.43 6.52
N SER A 263 11.38 0.83 6.28
CA SER A 263 12.26 1.32 5.22
C SER A 263 13.35 2.24 5.78
N ARG A 264 14.30 2.62 4.94
CA ARG A 264 15.23 3.71 5.26
C ARG A 264 14.49 5.02 5.47
N ASP A 265 15.09 5.91 6.21
CA ASP A 265 14.62 7.28 6.31
C ASP A 265 14.90 8.06 5.01
N ILE A 266 14.18 9.16 4.82
CA ILE A 266 14.35 10.03 3.67
C ILE A 266 15.61 10.89 3.89
N PRO A 267 16.58 10.87 2.94
CA PRO A 267 17.76 11.69 3.06
C PRO A 267 17.44 13.17 3.31
N PHE A 268 18.23 13.80 4.20
CA PHE A 268 18.08 15.21 4.52
C PHE A 268 18.03 16.09 3.25
N GLY A 269 17.09 17.01 3.21
CA GLY A 269 16.91 17.93 2.07
C GLY A 269 15.98 17.44 0.95
N LEU A 270 15.61 16.14 0.90
CA LEU A 270 14.68 15.58 -0.09
C LEU A 270 13.27 15.37 0.44
N GLY A 271 13.05 15.53 1.76
CA GLY A 271 11.77 15.20 2.41
C GLY A 271 10.57 15.92 1.79
N TRP A 272 10.69 17.21 1.49
CA TRP A 272 9.60 18.00 0.89
C TRP A 272 9.17 17.49 -0.51
N LEU A 273 10.09 16.83 -1.23
CA LEU A 273 9.84 16.33 -2.59
C LEU A 273 9.26 14.91 -2.59
N ILE A 274 9.67 14.05 -1.66
CA ILE A 274 9.38 12.62 -1.71
C ILE A 274 8.55 12.08 -0.53
N ASN A 275 8.34 12.87 0.55
CA ASN A 275 7.53 12.45 1.71
C ASN A 275 6.15 11.90 1.31
N GLY A 276 5.42 12.61 0.44
CA GLY A 276 4.12 12.16 -0.02
C GLY A 276 4.15 10.82 -0.76
N TYR A 277 5.27 10.49 -1.42
CA TYR A 277 5.44 9.22 -2.13
C TYR A 277 5.78 8.08 -1.18
N VAL A 278 6.71 8.29 -0.25
CA VAL A 278 7.16 7.25 0.69
C VAL A 278 6.02 6.83 1.62
N GLU A 279 5.16 7.74 2.04
CA GLU A 279 3.98 7.42 2.83
C GLU A 279 2.85 6.78 2.02
N SER A 280 2.67 7.19 0.75
CA SER A 280 1.57 6.67 -0.08
C SER A 280 1.80 5.24 -0.57
N VAL A 281 3.06 4.83 -0.78
CA VAL A 281 3.41 3.50 -1.32
C VAL A 281 2.88 2.34 -0.47
N PRO A 282 3.13 2.26 0.85
CA PRO A 282 2.61 1.17 1.68
C PRO A 282 1.08 1.17 1.77
N ARG A 283 0.46 2.36 1.82
CA ARG A 283 -1.00 2.52 1.81
C ARG A 283 -1.60 1.96 0.53
N GLU A 284 -1.10 2.38 -0.64
CA GLU A 284 -1.59 1.93 -1.94
C GLU A 284 -1.38 0.42 -2.15
N SER A 285 -0.24 -0.14 -1.71
CA SER A 285 -0.02 -1.59 -1.75
C SER A 285 -1.08 -2.35 -0.96
N LEU A 286 -1.44 -1.84 0.22
CA LEU A 286 -2.48 -2.43 1.04
C LEU A 286 -3.86 -2.33 0.37
N GLU A 287 -4.21 -1.17 -0.18
CA GLU A 287 -5.45 -0.97 -0.95
C GLU A 287 -5.53 -1.92 -2.16
N ASN A 288 -4.44 -2.04 -2.92
CA ASN A 288 -4.35 -2.94 -4.08
C ASN A 288 -4.52 -4.40 -3.68
N THR A 289 -3.88 -4.81 -2.59
CA THR A 289 -3.97 -6.19 -2.07
C THR A 289 -5.41 -6.53 -1.66
N LEU A 290 -6.05 -5.68 -0.89
CA LEU A 290 -7.44 -5.86 -0.46
C LEU A 290 -8.41 -5.86 -1.65
N THR A 291 -8.25 -4.93 -2.57
CA THR A 291 -9.07 -4.84 -3.79
C THR A 291 -8.92 -6.08 -4.64
N SER A 292 -7.69 -6.61 -4.79
CA SER A 292 -7.42 -7.86 -5.53
C SER A 292 -8.17 -9.06 -4.93
N ILE A 293 -8.28 -9.16 -3.61
CA ILE A 293 -9.07 -10.21 -2.95
C ILE A 293 -10.53 -10.11 -3.39
N ARG A 294 -11.16 -8.96 -3.27
CA ARG A 294 -12.57 -8.77 -3.62
C ARG A 294 -12.84 -9.02 -5.11
N GLU A 295 -12.01 -8.47 -5.98
CA GLU A 295 -12.15 -8.65 -7.42
C GLU A 295 -11.94 -10.10 -7.85
N GLY A 296 -11.02 -10.81 -7.22
CA GLY A 296 -10.79 -12.24 -7.48
C GLY A 296 -12.05 -13.07 -7.26
N PHE A 297 -12.78 -12.81 -6.17
CA PHE A 297 -14.05 -13.49 -5.91
C PHE A 297 -15.19 -13.03 -6.84
N GLN A 298 -15.24 -11.75 -7.18
CA GLN A 298 -16.25 -11.26 -8.13
C GLN A 298 -16.07 -11.89 -9.51
N LYS A 299 -14.85 -12.01 -10.02
CA LYS A 299 -14.53 -12.66 -11.30
C LYS A 299 -14.87 -14.14 -11.29
N ALA A 300 -14.54 -14.86 -10.21
CA ALA A 300 -14.89 -16.28 -10.07
C ALA A 300 -16.40 -16.50 -10.14
N ARG A 301 -17.19 -15.72 -9.41
CA ARG A 301 -18.67 -15.80 -9.44
C ARG A 301 -19.26 -15.51 -10.82
N THR A 302 -18.74 -14.52 -11.53
CA THR A 302 -19.21 -14.20 -12.89
C THR A 302 -18.90 -15.33 -13.86
N ALA A 303 -17.73 -15.96 -13.72
CA ALA A 303 -17.35 -17.12 -14.53
C ALA A 303 -18.29 -18.33 -14.28
N GLU A 304 -18.59 -18.62 -13.00
CA GLU A 304 -19.54 -19.69 -12.64
C GLU A 304 -20.95 -19.45 -13.20
N GLN A 305 -21.45 -18.22 -13.07
CA GLN A 305 -22.78 -17.86 -13.61
C GLN A 305 -22.84 -17.95 -15.14
N SER A 306 -21.73 -17.65 -15.82
CA SER A 306 -21.62 -17.72 -17.28
C SER A 306 -21.53 -19.16 -17.79
N SER A 307 -21.09 -20.10 -16.95
CA SER A 307 -20.94 -21.52 -17.29
C SER A 307 -22.21 -22.34 -17.06
N LEU A 308 -23.22 -21.79 -16.37
CA LEU A 308 -24.51 -22.45 -16.18
C LEU A 308 -25.29 -22.45 -17.49
N PRO A 309 -25.86 -23.63 -17.93
CA PRO A 309 -26.69 -23.68 -19.13
C PRO A 309 -27.89 -22.75 -18.99
N LYS A 310 -28.06 -21.86 -19.97
CA LYS A 310 -29.27 -21.04 -20.08
C LYS A 310 -30.48 -21.96 -20.20
N GLN A 311 -31.31 -22.00 -19.18
CA GLN A 311 -32.59 -22.67 -19.19
C GLN A 311 -33.59 -22.01 -20.15
#